data_df9966b4b7fa28b05b2e4af65f0512de
#
_entry.id   df9966b4b7fa28b05b2e4af65f0512de
#
_cell.length_a   1.000
_cell.length_b   1.000
_cell.length_c   1.000
_cell.angle_alpha   90.00
_cell.angle_beta   90.00
_cell.angle_gamma   90.00
#
_symmetry.space_group_name_H-M   'P 1'
#
loop_
_entity.id
_entity.type
_entity.pdbx_description
1 polymer ?
#
loop_
_entity_poly.entity_id
_entity_poly.type
_entity_poly.pdbx_seq_one_letter_code
_entity_poly.pdbx_strand_id
1 'polypeptide(L)'
;LIKWVITLCSLYQIPTIAAEPALAPQEALAKLMKGNDRYAHDRLQRRHNQDRRLSVHCKQTPFAIILSCSDSRVSPEIIFDQGIGDIFVVRVAGNVVGSLELDSIEFAASVLKAAVIMVVGHENCGAIAAVLEDKAQSIPTIAELITPSVEKTKASSGENLLKRATQLNAMRMRDLLLKSPILSELVQEEKLAVYAAYYHLQKGTVELLQN
;
A
#
# COMPACT_ATOMS: atom_id res chain seq x y z
N LEU A 1 27.32 -0.30 -18.26
CA LEU A 1 27.15 -0.69 -16.82
C LEU A 1 25.98 -1.65 -16.64
N ILE A 2 24.83 -1.47 -17.30
CA ILE A 2 23.62 -2.30 -17.17
C ILE A 2 23.81 -3.74 -17.71
N LYS A 3 24.60 -3.92 -18.77
CA LYS A 3 24.88 -5.26 -19.35
C LYS A 3 25.63 -6.21 -18.40
N TRP A 4 26.47 -5.69 -17.50
CA TRP A 4 27.26 -6.52 -16.58
C TRP A 4 26.47 -7.05 -15.39
N VAL A 5 25.46 -6.31 -14.93
CA VAL A 5 24.61 -6.74 -13.81
C VAL A 5 23.71 -7.92 -14.21
N ILE A 6 23.22 -7.91 -15.46
CA ILE A 6 22.40 -9.01 -15.99
C ILE A 6 23.23 -10.30 -16.15
N THR A 7 24.50 -10.19 -16.52
CA THR A 7 25.39 -11.33 -16.73
C THR A 7 25.77 -12.02 -15.41
N LEU A 8 25.90 -11.29 -14.31
CA LEU A 8 26.22 -11.86 -13.00
C LEU A 8 25.06 -12.66 -12.37
N CYS A 9 23.82 -12.22 -12.57
CA CYS A 9 22.63 -12.98 -12.15
C CYS A 9 22.42 -14.27 -13.00
N SER A 10 22.86 -14.29 -14.27
CA SER A 10 22.78 -15.47 -15.15
C SER A 10 23.77 -16.57 -14.82
N LEU A 11 24.90 -16.28 -14.16
CA LEU A 11 25.94 -17.27 -13.85
C LEU A 11 25.68 -18.05 -12.56
N TYR A 12 24.80 -17.57 -11.68
CA TYR A 12 24.28 -18.35 -10.59
C TYR A 12 23.07 -19.14 -11.11
N GLN A 13 23.27 -20.39 -11.51
CA GLN A 13 22.20 -21.36 -11.69
C GLN A 13 21.56 -21.62 -10.31
N ILE A 14 20.73 -20.69 -9.87
CA ILE A 14 19.80 -20.96 -8.77
C ILE A 14 18.88 -22.06 -9.33
N PRO A 15 18.73 -23.20 -8.64
CA PRO A 15 17.77 -24.20 -9.05
C PRO A 15 16.45 -23.46 -9.28
N THR A 16 15.83 -23.68 -10.44
CA THR A 16 14.51 -23.15 -10.78
C THR A 16 13.54 -23.69 -9.72
N ILE A 17 13.47 -23.00 -8.59
CA ILE A 17 12.32 -23.14 -7.71
C ILE A 17 11.17 -22.69 -8.61
N ALA A 18 10.32 -23.64 -8.97
CA ALA A 18 9.12 -23.36 -9.73
C ALA A 18 8.50 -22.12 -9.11
N ALA A 19 8.23 -21.08 -9.91
CA ALA A 19 7.65 -19.85 -9.40
C ALA A 19 6.42 -20.28 -8.59
N GLU A 20 6.40 -19.96 -7.29
CA GLU A 20 5.23 -20.25 -6.50
C GLU A 20 4.03 -19.62 -7.22
N PRO A 21 2.92 -20.35 -7.35
CA PRO A 21 1.74 -19.82 -8.01
C PRO A 21 1.39 -18.49 -7.34
N ALA A 22 1.06 -17.48 -8.14
CA ALA A 22 0.63 -16.18 -7.62
C ALA A 22 -0.49 -16.41 -6.59
N LEU A 23 -0.37 -15.84 -5.40
CA LEU A 23 -1.39 -15.99 -4.36
C LEU A 23 -2.73 -15.48 -4.89
N ALA A 24 -3.81 -16.17 -4.54
CA ALA A 24 -5.15 -15.61 -4.75
C ALA A 24 -5.33 -14.31 -3.94
N PRO A 25 -6.10 -13.33 -4.44
CA PRO A 25 -6.29 -12.04 -3.74
C PRO A 25 -6.70 -12.18 -2.28
N GLN A 26 -7.57 -13.14 -1.96
CA GLN A 26 -8.04 -13.39 -0.59
C GLN A 26 -6.91 -13.96 0.30
N GLU A 27 -6.06 -14.81 -0.24
CA GLU A 27 -4.90 -15.35 0.47
C GLU A 27 -3.85 -14.27 0.73
N ALA A 28 -3.61 -13.40 -0.25
CA ALA A 28 -2.72 -12.24 -0.13
C ALA A 28 -3.23 -11.27 0.96
N LEU A 29 -4.53 -10.96 0.97
CA LEU A 29 -5.16 -10.16 2.03
C LEU A 29 -5.00 -10.83 3.40
N ALA A 30 -5.32 -12.11 3.50
CA ALA A 30 -5.20 -12.85 4.76
C ALA A 30 -3.75 -12.85 5.29
N LYS A 31 -2.76 -12.94 4.39
CA LYS A 31 -1.33 -12.87 4.74
C LYS A 31 -0.95 -11.50 5.30
N LEU A 32 -1.43 -10.40 4.69
CA LEU A 32 -1.24 -9.03 5.21
C LEU A 32 -1.86 -8.90 6.61
N MET A 33 -3.12 -9.27 6.77
CA MET A 33 -3.83 -9.10 8.04
C MET A 33 -3.25 -9.96 9.17
N LYS A 34 -2.80 -11.18 8.89
CA LYS A 34 -2.02 -12.01 9.84
C LYS A 34 -0.71 -11.35 10.23
N GLY A 35 -0.05 -10.66 9.30
CA GLY A 35 1.15 -9.88 9.59
C GLY A 35 0.86 -8.72 10.52
N ASN A 36 -0.20 -7.97 10.27
CA ASN A 36 -0.61 -6.89 11.15
C ASN A 36 -1.02 -7.38 12.55
N ASP A 37 -1.69 -8.53 12.66
CA ASP A 37 -1.98 -9.15 13.95
C ASP A 37 -0.69 -9.47 14.73
N ARG A 38 0.35 -9.98 14.08
CA ARG A 38 1.65 -10.20 14.74
C ARG A 38 2.28 -8.90 15.21
N TYR A 39 2.26 -7.85 14.37
CA TYR A 39 2.77 -6.53 14.72
C TYR A 39 2.05 -5.94 15.93
N ALA A 40 0.71 -5.92 15.91
CA ALA A 40 -0.11 -5.37 16.98
C ALA A 40 0.06 -6.10 18.34
N HIS A 41 0.60 -7.31 18.33
CA HIS A 41 0.85 -8.14 19.53
C HIS A 41 2.34 -8.39 19.81
N ASP A 42 3.25 -7.57 19.27
CA ASP A 42 4.71 -7.67 19.45
C ASP A 42 5.33 -9.04 19.10
N ARG A 43 4.76 -9.74 18.07
CA ARG A 43 5.19 -11.07 17.61
C ARG A 43 5.85 -11.04 16.24
N LEU A 44 6.67 -10.02 15.95
CA LEU A 44 7.34 -9.81 14.67
C LEU A 44 8.27 -10.97 14.28
N GLN A 45 8.24 -11.36 13.00
CA GLN A 45 9.10 -12.41 12.45
C GLN A 45 10.48 -11.92 11.97
N ARG A 46 10.70 -10.59 11.91
CA ARG A 46 12.00 -9.93 11.59
C ARG A 46 12.67 -10.46 10.32
N ARG A 47 11.96 -10.49 9.18
CA ARG A 47 12.44 -11.03 7.90
C ARG A 47 13.27 -10.03 7.08
N HIS A 48 14.25 -9.35 7.71
CA HIS A 48 15.08 -8.29 7.08
C HIS A 48 16.59 -8.58 7.18
N ASN A 49 16.97 -9.85 7.33
CA ASN A 49 18.35 -10.30 7.48
C ASN A 49 19.08 -10.41 6.13
N GLN A 50 20.38 -10.77 6.21
CA GLN A 50 21.24 -10.94 5.05
C GLN A 50 20.72 -12.05 4.11
N ASP A 51 20.30 -13.18 4.66
CA ASP A 51 19.80 -14.31 3.85
C ASP A 51 18.61 -13.93 3.02
N ARG A 52 17.68 -13.15 3.61
CA ARG A 52 16.53 -12.64 2.86
C ARG A 52 16.96 -11.70 1.73
N ARG A 53 17.91 -10.77 1.97
CA ARG A 53 18.43 -9.90 0.90
C ARG A 53 19.06 -10.70 -0.23
N LEU A 54 19.85 -11.72 0.10
CA LEU A 54 20.49 -12.60 -0.89
C LEU A 54 19.46 -13.43 -1.66
N SER A 55 18.35 -13.86 -1.04
CA SER A 55 17.32 -14.65 -1.71
C SER A 55 16.50 -13.84 -2.74
N VAL A 56 16.43 -12.50 -2.60
CA VAL A 56 15.59 -11.65 -3.47
C VAL A 56 16.39 -10.69 -4.36
N HIS A 57 17.73 -10.70 -4.31
CA HIS A 57 18.55 -9.69 -4.98
C HIS A 57 18.43 -9.69 -6.51
N CYS A 58 18.13 -10.82 -7.13
CA CYS A 58 18.00 -10.93 -8.59
C CYS A 58 16.58 -10.70 -9.10
N LYS A 59 15.55 -10.89 -8.26
CA LYS A 59 14.16 -10.79 -8.66
C LYS A 59 13.27 -10.44 -7.49
N GLN A 60 12.32 -9.52 -7.72
CA GLN A 60 11.24 -9.24 -6.77
C GLN A 60 9.94 -9.94 -7.19
N THR A 61 9.20 -10.45 -6.22
CA THR A 61 7.89 -11.08 -6.40
C THR A 61 6.96 -10.66 -5.28
N PRO A 62 6.60 -9.36 -5.19
CA PRO A 62 5.71 -8.90 -4.16
C PRO A 62 4.33 -9.51 -4.35
N PHE A 63 3.71 -9.96 -3.25
CA PHE A 63 2.35 -10.50 -3.31
C PHE A 63 1.27 -9.43 -3.13
N ALA A 64 1.64 -8.23 -2.63
CA ALA A 64 0.73 -7.13 -2.37
C ALA A 64 1.39 -5.77 -2.66
N ILE A 65 0.55 -4.77 -2.94
CA ILE A 65 0.90 -3.36 -3.12
C ILE A 65 0.27 -2.58 -1.98
N ILE A 66 1.06 -1.76 -1.30
CA ILE A 66 0.57 -0.88 -0.24
C ILE A 66 0.76 0.58 -0.67
N LEU A 67 -0.33 1.30 -0.83
CA LEU A 67 -0.32 2.76 -0.94
C LEU A 67 -0.56 3.36 0.44
N SER A 68 0.42 4.05 1.00
CA SER A 68 0.34 4.63 2.35
C SER A 68 0.89 6.04 2.44
N CYS A 69 0.67 6.68 3.59
CA CYS A 69 1.26 7.98 3.88
C CYS A 69 2.78 7.88 4.06
N SER A 70 3.48 8.97 3.70
CA SER A 70 4.92 9.14 4.01
C SER A 70 5.19 9.45 5.49
N ASP A 71 4.18 9.49 6.35
CA ASP A 71 4.32 9.70 7.80
C ASP A 71 5.33 8.72 8.40
N SER A 72 6.29 9.23 9.16
CA SER A 72 7.41 8.44 9.71
C SER A 72 6.98 7.30 10.64
N ARG A 73 5.76 7.36 11.17
CA ARG A 73 5.15 6.35 12.05
C ARG A 73 4.43 5.23 11.28
N VAL A 74 4.33 5.36 9.94
CA VAL A 74 3.57 4.44 9.08
C VAL A 74 4.52 3.74 8.13
N SER A 75 5.14 2.64 8.56
CA SER A 75 6.08 1.83 7.78
C SER A 75 5.40 0.51 7.39
N PRO A 76 4.94 0.35 6.14
CA PRO A 76 4.14 -0.81 5.75
C PRO A 76 4.79 -2.15 6.01
N GLU A 77 6.10 -2.29 5.75
CA GLU A 77 6.83 -3.53 5.98
C GLU A 77 6.79 -3.94 7.46
N ILE A 78 6.83 -2.95 8.37
CA ILE A 78 6.78 -3.19 9.82
C ILE A 78 5.34 -3.47 10.25
N ILE A 79 4.38 -2.62 9.83
CA ILE A 79 2.97 -2.71 10.22
C ILE A 79 2.34 -4.04 9.78
N PHE A 80 2.74 -4.55 8.62
CA PHE A 80 2.26 -5.83 8.11
C PHE A 80 3.22 -7.00 8.36
N ASP A 81 4.33 -6.77 9.11
CA ASP A 81 5.36 -7.78 9.41
C ASP A 81 5.76 -8.58 8.16
N GLN A 82 6.10 -7.87 7.07
CA GLN A 82 6.53 -8.45 5.82
C GLN A 82 8.04 -8.26 5.60
N GLY A 83 8.67 -9.24 4.99
CA GLY A 83 10.09 -9.22 4.68
C GLY A 83 10.43 -8.35 3.47
N ILE A 84 11.73 -8.08 3.29
CA ILE A 84 12.24 -7.42 2.08
C ILE A 84 11.79 -8.21 0.85
N GLY A 85 11.14 -7.52 -0.11
CA GLY A 85 10.65 -8.10 -1.36
C GLY A 85 9.27 -8.76 -1.29
N ASP A 86 8.63 -8.79 -0.10
CA ASP A 86 7.29 -9.38 0.05
C ASP A 86 6.17 -8.45 -0.41
N ILE A 87 6.33 -7.13 -0.23
CA ILE A 87 5.35 -6.12 -0.63
C ILE A 87 5.99 -5.01 -1.48
N PHE A 88 5.22 -4.45 -2.40
CA PHE A 88 5.56 -3.26 -3.17
C PHE A 88 4.93 -2.04 -2.51
N VAL A 89 5.74 -1.04 -2.15
CA VAL A 89 5.28 0.08 -1.33
C VAL A 89 5.36 1.39 -2.11
N VAL A 90 4.23 2.09 -2.18
CA VAL A 90 4.12 3.47 -2.68
C VAL A 90 3.73 4.36 -1.50
N ARG A 91 4.52 5.41 -1.25
CA ARG A 91 4.30 6.33 -0.13
C ARG A 91 4.29 7.77 -0.59
N VAL A 92 3.23 8.46 -0.25
CA VAL A 92 3.06 9.90 -0.49
C VAL A 92 2.22 10.51 0.64
N ALA A 93 2.49 11.75 1.03
CA ALA A 93 1.74 12.40 2.11
C ALA A 93 0.23 12.36 1.83
N GLY A 94 -0.56 11.92 2.83
CA GLY A 94 -2.00 11.74 2.69
C GLY A 94 -2.44 10.55 1.82
N ASN A 95 -1.54 9.63 1.49
CA ASN A 95 -1.82 8.43 0.68
C ASN A 95 -2.66 8.71 -0.58
N VAL A 96 -2.39 9.82 -1.27
CA VAL A 96 -3.11 10.24 -2.48
C VAL A 96 -2.63 9.46 -3.73
N VAL A 97 -3.44 9.47 -4.79
CA VAL A 97 -3.12 8.88 -6.08
C VAL A 97 -3.02 10.01 -7.10
N GLY A 98 -1.82 10.30 -7.55
CA GLY A 98 -1.52 11.06 -8.75
C GLY A 98 -1.06 10.13 -9.88
N SER A 99 -0.61 10.68 -11.00
CA SER A 99 -0.17 9.91 -12.17
C SER A 99 1.01 8.98 -11.86
N LEU A 100 2.01 9.46 -11.10
CA LEU A 100 3.20 8.68 -10.77
C LEU A 100 2.91 7.52 -9.82
N GLU A 101 2.04 7.74 -8.83
CA GLU A 101 1.58 6.69 -7.93
C GLU A 101 0.76 5.65 -8.70
N LEU A 102 -0.11 6.08 -9.61
CA LEU A 102 -0.90 5.18 -10.45
C LEU A 102 0.00 4.31 -11.34
N ASP A 103 0.94 4.92 -12.10
CA ASP A 103 1.88 4.19 -12.95
C ASP A 103 2.68 3.13 -12.16
N SER A 104 3.13 3.48 -10.95
CA SER A 104 3.87 2.58 -10.06
C SER A 104 3.01 1.40 -9.60
N ILE A 105 1.75 1.66 -9.27
CA ILE A 105 0.79 0.64 -8.83
C ILE A 105 0.40 -0.27 -9.99
N GLU A 106 0.13 0.28 -11.17
CA GLU A 106 -0.17 -0.48 -12.39
C GLU A 106 0.99 -1.40 -12.78
N PHE A 107 2.24 -0.90 -12.71
CA PHE A 107 3.42 -1.71 -12.94
C PHE A 107 3.47 -2.91 -11.96
N ALA A 108 3.27 -2.68 -10.67
CA ALA A 108 3.33 -3.74 -9.69
C ALA A 108 2.19 -4.77 -9.84
N ALA A 109 1.00 -4.34 -10.23
CA ALA A 109 -0.14 -5.23 -10.48
C ALA A 109 0.01 -6.00 -11.80
N SER A 110 0.33 -5.30 -12.91
CA SER A 110 0.32 -5.90 -14.24
C SER A 110 1.61 -6.67 -14.57
N VAL A 111 2.79 -6.18 -14.13
CA VAL A 111 4.10 -6.79 -14.46
C VAL A 111 4.59 -7.71 -13.35
N LEU A 112 4.54 -7.27 -12.08
CA LEU A 112 5.01 -8.08 -10.95
C LEU A 112 3.94 -9.05 -10.42
N LYS A 113 2.68 -8.92 -10.89
CA LYS A 113 1.56 -9.81 -10.55
C LYS A 113 1.21 -9.83 -9.06
N ALA A 114 1.37 -8.70 -8.37
CA ALA A 114 0.88 -8.56 -7.02
C ALA A 114 -0.65 -8.66 -6.98
N ALA A 115 -1.20 -9.47 -6.09
CA ALA A 115 -2.61 -9.88 -6.11
C ALA A 115 -3.54 -8.96 -5.29
N VAL A 116 -2.99 -8.06 -4.46
CA VAL A 116 -3.76 -7.14 -3.61
C VAL A 116 -3.17 -5.75 -3.67
N ILE A 117 -4.03 -4.75 -3.78
CA ILE A 117 -3.73 -3.35 -3.48
C ILE A 117 -4.45 -2.98 -2.18
N MET A 118 -3.73 -2.39 -1.22
CA MET A 118 -4.32 -1.83 -0.02
C MET A 118 -3.94 -0.36 0.12
N VAL A 119 -4.96 0.51 0.11
CA VAL A 119 -4.83 1.96 0.36
C VAL A 119 -5.01 2.20 1.86
N VAL A 120 -3.94 2.62 2.53
CA VAL A 120 -3.90 2.73 3.99
C VAL A 120 -3.89 4.20 4.41
N GLY A 121 -5.04 4.70 4.89
CA GLY A 121 -5.12 5.92 5.69
C GLY A 121 -4.69 5.65 7.12
N HIS A 122 -4.31 6.68 7.89
CA HIS A 122 -3.85 6.45 9.26
C HIS A 122 -4.34 7.53 10.23
N GLU A 123 -4.39 7.16 11.49
CA GLU A 123 -4.75 8.06 12.59
C GLU A 123 -3.84 9.29 12.61
N ASN A 124 -4.42 10.47 12.91
CA ASN A 124 -3.70 11.74 13.02
C ASN A 124 -2.83 12.07 11.78
N CYS A 125 -3.35 11.87 10.56
CA CYS A 125 -2.65 12.21 9.33
C CYS A 125 -2.49 13.73 9.18
N GLY A 126 -1.23 14.21 9.19
CA GLY A 126 -0.91 15.63 9.11
C GLY A 126 -1.33 16.28 7.79
N ALA A 127 -1.26 15.58 6.67
CA ALA A 127 -1.70 16.11 5.37
C ALA A 127 -3.23 16.32 5.32
N ILE A 128 -3.99 15.36 5.86
CA ILE A 128 -5.46 15.48 5.94
C ILE A 128 -5.85 16.61 6.93
N ALA A 129 -5.16 16.68 8.08
CA ALA A 129 -5.39 17.75 9.06
C ALA A 129 -5.10 19.14 8.46
N ALA A 130 -4.00 19.30 7.72
CA ALA A 130 -3.66 20.56 7.07
C ALA A 130 -4.74 21.04 6.09
N VAL A 131 -5.34 20.14 5.31
CA VAL A 131 -6.44 20.48 4.40
C VAL A 131 -7.73 20.78 5.18
N LEU A 132 -8.01 20.02 6.23
CA LEU A 132 -9.19 20.22 7.06
C LEU A 132 -9.18 21.59 7.77
N GLU A 133 -7.99 22.07 8.15
CA GLU A 133 -7.74 23.34 8.85
C GLU A 133 -7.39 24.51 7.90
N ASP A 134 -7.48 24.32 6.59
CA ASP A 134 -7.12 25.32 5.56
C ASP A 134 -5.66 25.81 5.66
N LYS A 135 -4.72 24.92 6.08
CA LYS A 135 -3.28 25.17 6.27
C LYS A 135 -2.38 24.40 5.30
N ALA A 136 -2.90 24.03 4.16
CA ALA A 136 -2.20 23.14 3.19
C ALA A 136 -1.43 23.89 2.09
N GLN A 137 -1.06 25.17 2.28
CA GLN A 137 -0.42 26.01 1.27
C GLN A 137 0.95 25.46 0.80
N SER A 138 1.65 24.70 1.65
CA SER A 138 2.95 24.08 1.31
C SER A 138 2.84 22.78 0.52
N ILE A 139 1.64 22.25 0.35
CA ILE A 139 1.38 20.97 -0.35
C ILE A 139 0.21 21.09 -1.35
N PRO A 140 0.23 22.07 -2.27
CA PRO A 140 -0.96 22.41 -3.07
C PRO A 140 -1.49 21.25 -3.91
N THR A 141 -0.64 20.49 -4.58
CA THR A 141 -1.04 19.34 -5.41
C THR A 141 -1.66 18.20 -4.56
N ILE A 142 -1.09 17.93 -3.40
CA ILE A 142 -1.64 16.92 -2.47
C ILE A 142 -2.98 17.41 -1.90
N ALA A 143 -3.06 18.71 -1.55
CA ALA A 143 -4.28 19.32 -1.03
C ALA A 143 -5.44 19.23 -2.03
N GLU A 144 -5.19 19.49 -3.31
CA GLU A 144 -6.18 19.34 -4.39
C GLU A 144 -6.79 17.92 -4.40
N LEU A 145 -5.94 16.90 -4.26
CA LEU A 145 -6.37 15.50 -4.25
C LEU A 145 -7.13 15.13 -2.97
N ILE A 146 -6.84 15.77 -1.83
CA ILE A 146 -7.49 15.49 -0.53
C ILE A 146 -8.82 16.26 -0.40
N THR A 147 -8.89 17.48 -0.94
CA THR A 147 -10.03 18.42 -0.76
C THR A 147 -11.40 17.78 -0.94
N PRO A 148 -11.70 16.97 -1.97
CA PRO A 148 -13.03 16.38 -2.13
C PRO A 148 -13.46 15.48 -0.95
N SER A 149 -12.50 14.83 -0.30
CA SER A 149 -12.76 13.98 0.87
C SER A 149 -13.05 14.82 2.12
N VAL A 150 -12.35 15.94 2.27
CA VAL A 150 -12.55 16.90 3.37
C VAL A 150 -13.89 17.62 3.22
N GLU A 151 -14.24 18.11 2.02
CA GLU A 151 -15.51 18.76 1.74
C GLU A 151 -16.69 17.83 2.04
N LYS A 152 -16.63 16.58 1.58
CA LYS A 152 -17.65 15.57 1.88
C LYS A 152 -17.77 15.32 3.39
N THR A 153 -16.66 15.40 4.12
CA THR A 153 -16.65 15.26 5.57
C THR A 153 -17.29 16.46 6.25
N LYS A 154 -16.94 17.70 5.86
CA LYS A 154 -17.49 18.94 6.40
C LYS A 154 -19.00 19.07 6.16
N ALA A 155 -19.51 18.56 5.03
CA ALA A 155 -20.93 18.57 4.70
C ALA A 155 -21.79 17.60 5.53
N SER A 156 -21.17 16.69 6.26
CA SER A 156 -21.88 15.71 7.09
C SER A 156 -21.64 15.99 8.57
N SER A 157 -22.69 16.01 9.38
CA SER A 157 -22.61 16.15 10.83
C SER A 157 -21.97 14.89 11.46
N GLY A 158 -21.11 15.07 12.46
CA GLY A 158 -20.50 13.95 13.20
C GLY A 158 -19.25 14.34 13.96
N GLU A 159 -18.91 13.55 14.96
CA GLU A 159 -17.66 13.68 15.72
C GLU A 159 -16.46 13.15 14.94
N ASN A 160 -15.26 13.59 15.32
CA ASN A 160 -13.97 13.13 14.78
C ASN A 160 -13.82 13.33 13.26
N LEU A 161 -13.94 14.59 12.83
CA LEU A 161 -13.82 14.97 11.41
C LEU A 161 -12.52 14.50 10.77
N LEU A 162 -11.39 14.54 11.49
CA LEU A 162 -10.09 14.10 10.97
C LEU A 162 -10.06 12.60 10.63
N LYS A 163 -10.55 11.76 11.55
CA LYS A 163 -10.66 10.30 11.29
C LYS A 163 -11.54 10.05 10.07
N ARG A 164 -12.70 10.68 10.02
CA ARG A 164 -13.67 10.51 8.94
C ARG A 164 -13.12 10.98 7.59
N ALA A 165 -12.47 12.14 7.53
CA ALA A 165 -11.83 12.65 6.33
C ALA A 165 -10.73 11.69 5.85
N THR A 166 -9.93 11.13 6.76
CA THR A 166 -8.90 10.16 6.45
C THR A 166 -9.47 8.86 5.88
N GLN A 167 -10.53 8.34 6.48
CA GLN A 167 -11.22 7.13 5.99
C GLN A 167 -11.84 7.37 4.61
N LEU A 168 -12.55 8.49 4.42
CA LEU A 168 -13.13 8.87 3.13
C LEU A 168 -12.05 9.08 2.07
N ASN A 169 -10.89 9.65 2.43
CA ASN A 169 -9.78 9.81 1.51
C ASN A 169 -9.22 8.45 1.06
N ALA A 170 -8.99 7.51 1.98
CA ALA A 170 -8.53 6.16 1.63
C ALA A 170 -9.51 5.44 0.70
N MET A 171 -10.82 5.49 0.99
CA MET A 171 -11.85 4.92 0.11
C MET A 171 -11.88 5.59 -1.25
N ARG A 172 -11.81 6.92 -1.32
CA ARG A 172 -11.78 7.67 -2.58
C ARG A 172 -10.55 7.31 -3.43
N MET A 173 -9.38 7.18 -2.81
CA MET A 173 -8.16 6.77 -3.53
C MET A 173 -8.29 5.34 -4.07
N ARG A 174 -8.85 4.40 -3.31
CA ARG A 174 -9.23 3.07 -3.80
C ARG A 174 -10.15 3.16 -5.04
N ASP A 175 -11.17 3.99 -4.98
CA ASP A 175 -12.14 4.15 -6.07
C ASP A 175 -11.51 4.81 -7.31
N LEU A 176 -10.50 5.66 -7.14
CA LEU A 176 -9.70 6.20 -8.25
C LEU A 176 -8.86 5.11 -8.91
N LEU A 177 -8.21 4.25 -8.14
CA LEU A 177 -7.45 3.11 -8.68
C LEU A 177 -8.35 2.18 -9.50
N LEU A 178 -9.57 1.90 -9.03
CA LEU A 178 -10.55 1.07 -9.75
C LEU A 178 -11.06 1.68 -11.07
N LYS A 179 -10.81 2.97 -11.33
CA LYS A 179 -11.09 3.61 -12.63
C LYS A 179 -10.00 3.35 -13.67
N SER A 180 -8.83 2.87 -13.28
CA SER A 180 -7.80 2.46 -14.24
C SER A 180 -8.30 1.27 -15.06
N PRO A 181 -8.23 1.31 -16.39
CA PRO A 181 -8.59 0.17 -17.22
C PRO A 181 -7.77 -1.08 -16.89
N ILE A 182 -6.45 -0.92 -16.65
CA ILE A 182 -5.54 -2.02 -16.33
C ILE A 182 -5.94 -2.70 -15.01
N LEU A 183 -6.16 -1.90 -13.96
CA LEU A 183 -6.51 -2.46 -12.65
C LEU A 183 -7.93 -3.03 -12.64
N SER A 184 -8.88 -2.37 -13.33
CA SER A 184 -10.24 -2.84 -13.46
C SER A 184 -10.33 -4.19 -14.18
N GLU A 185 -9.57 -4.38 -15.26
CA GLU A 185 -9.48 -5.66 -15.98
C GLU A 185 -8.96 -6.77 -15.06
N LEU A 186 -7.86 -6.53 -14.33
CA LEU A 186 -7.30 -7.51 -13.38
C LEU A 186 -8.28 -7.88 -12.25
N VAL A 187 -9.11 -6.92 -11.80
CA VAL A 187 -10.16 -7.18 -10.80
C VAL A 187 -11.28 -8.03 -11.40
N GLN A 188 -11.73 -7.74 -12.63
CA GLN A 188 -12.75 -8.53 -13.33
C GLN A 188 -12.28 -9.97 -13.59
N GLU A 189 -10.99 -10.16 -13.83
CA GLU A 189 -10.36 -11.48 -13.98
C GLU A 189 -10.08 -12.21 -12.66
N GLU A 190 -10.49 -11.65 -11.52
CA GLU A 190 -10.24 -12.17 -10.16
C GLU A 190 -8.75 -12.35 -9.82
N LYS A 191 -7.87 -11.66 -10.53
CA LYS A 191 -6.41 -11.67 -10.31
C LYS A 191 -5.93 -10.61 -9.33
N LEU A 192 -6.77 -9.60 -9.07
CA LEU A 192 -6.46 -8.46 -8.20
C LEU A 192 -7.66 -8.13 -7.31
N ALA A 193 -7.40 -7.76 -6.06
CA ALA A 193 -8.40 -7.13 -5.20
C ALA A 193 -7.87 -5.79 -4.67
N VAL A 194 -8.74 -4.79 -4.52
CA VAL A 194 -8.38 -3.44 -4.08
C VAL A 194 -9.17 -3.07 -2.84
N TYR A 195 -8.46 -2.78 -1.74
CA TYR A 195 -9.03 -2.47 -0.44
C TYR A 195 -8.64 -1.08 0.03
N ALA A 196 -9.51 -0.46 0.82
CA ALA A 196 -9.18 0.69 1.65
C ALA A 196 -9.10 0.24 3.11
N ALA A 197 -8.16 0.81 3.85
CA ALA A 197 -7.95 0.47 5.26
C ALA A 197 -7.57 1.71 6.08
N TYR A 198 -7.74 1.60 7.39
CA TYR A 198 -7.37 2.62 8.36
C TYR A 198 -6.44 2.04 9.42
N TYR A 199 -5.27 2.65 9.59
CA TYR A 199 -4.28 2.24 10.57
C TYR A 199 -4.41 3.08 11.85
N HIS A 200 -4.58 2.40 12.99
CA HIS A 200 -4.63 2.98 14.33
C HIS A 200 -3.22 3.04 14.91
N LEU A 201 -2.65 4.25 15.01
CA LEU A 201 -1.28 4.45 15.51
C LEU A 201 -1.06 3.90 16.92
N GLN A 202 -2.03 4.12 17.81
CA GLN A 202 -1.90 3.72 19.21
C GLN A 202 -2.02 2.19 19.37
N LYS A 203 -2.92 1.56 18.61
CA LYS A 203 -3.19 0.12 18.73
C LYS A 203 -2.30 -0.75 17.86
N GLY A 204 -1.65 -0.17 16.84
CA GLY A 204 -0.93 -0.91 15.82
C GLY A 204 -1.81 -1.72 14.86
N THR A 205 -3.13 -1.60 14.94
CA THR A 205 -4.07 -2.40 14.15
C THR A 205 -4.48 -1.72 12.86
N VAL A 206 -4.70 -2.51 11.81
CA VAL A 206 -5.28 -2.10 10.53
C VAL A 206 -6.71 -2.60 10.44
N GLU A 207 -7.65 -1.69 10.17
CA GLU A 207 -9.07 -1.94 10.00
C GLU A 207 -9.44 -1.80 8.51
N LEU A 208 -10.07 -2.81 7.91
CA LEU A 208 -10.61 -2.69 6.55
C LEU A 208 -11.84 -1.79 6.55
N LEU A 209 -11.88 -0.84 5.62
CA LEU A 209 -13.00 0.06 5.44
C LEU A 209 -14.03 -0.56 4.50
N GLN A 210 -15.27 -0.65 4.97
CA GLN A 210 -16.43 -1.07 4.17
C GLN A 210 -17.09 0.17 3.53
N ASN A 211 -17.79 -0.04 2.41
CA ASN A 211 -18.58 1.01 1.75
C ASN A 211 -19.77 1.44 2.60
#